data_cc052dc3aa649d016913e2558a9b73cd
#
_entry.id   cc052dc3aa649d016913e2558a9b73cd
#
_cell.length_a   1.000
_cell.length_b   1.000
_cell.length_c   1.000
_cell.angle_alpha   90.00
_cell.angle_beta   90.00
_cell.angle_gamma   90.00
#
_symmetry.space_group_name_H-M   'P 1'
#
loop_
_entity.id
_entity.type
_entity.pdbx_description
1 polymer ?
#
loop_
_entity_poly.entity_id
_entity_poly.type
_entity_poly.pdbx_seq_one_letter_code
_entity_poly.pdbx_strand_id
1 'polypeptide(L)'
;MKTLLNISILALYTIGFAQNVATIYSPETGRTWMAKNLGATAIATSIDDEDSFGDLYQWGRSKDGHQLRNSMTSNSQANTSTPNDSLFVLGNSNWMVNQNNDLWQGINGMNNPCPQGFRLPTEEEFEAERETWASNNAAGAFGSPLKLSVGGARSRISGAIGNVGTFVGYRTSTVQGTMVRLMGIALENSFMGSRDRADGNCIRCIKDETLSLTEPNITSKELVRIIDILGRESKVECNKVLFYLYEDGRVEKKYLIK
;
A
#
# COMPACT_ATOMS: atom_id res chain seq x y z
N MET A 1 48.18 22.79 26.43
CA MET A 1 47.61 21.49 26.12
C MET A 1 46.16 21.64 25.74
N LYS A 2 45.82 21.51 24.47
CA LYS A 2 44.39 21.55 24.01
C LYS A 2 43.97 20.09 23.78
N THR A 3 43.02 19.63 24.59
CA THR A 3 42.47 18.29 24.49
C THR A 3 41.39 18.30 23.39
N LEU A 4 41.60 17.60 22.30
CA LEU A 4 40.63 17.38 21.25
C LEU A 4 39.66 16.26 21.69
N LEU A 5 38.41 16.61 21.87
CA LEU A 5 37.35 15.67 22.18
C LEU A 5 36.85 15.04 20.86
N ASN A 6 37.23 13.77 20.63
CA ASN A 6 36.68 13.00 19.49
C ASN A 6 35.26 12.53 19.82
N ILE A 7 34.26 13.14 19.18
CA ILE A 7 32.87 12.67 19.22
C ILE A 7 32.69 11.64 18.10
N SER A 8 32.66 10.36 18.45
CA SER A 8 32.27 9.29 17.53
C SER A 8 30.75 9.29 17.40
N ILE A 9 30.25 9.69 16.24
CA ILE A 9 28.81 9.56 15.91
C ILE A 9 28.58 8.10 15.50
N LEU A 10 27.94 7.33 16.38
CA LEU A 10 27.49 5.98 16.10
C LEU A 10 26.19 6.08 15.28
N ALA A 11 26.26 5.87 13.97
CA ALA A 11 25.09 5.77 13.13
C ALA A 11 24.36 4.45 13.44
N LEU A 12 23.24 4.54 14.16
CA LEU A 12 22.32 3.42 14.34
C LEU A 12 21.57 3.18 13.02
N TYR A 13 22.00 2.18 12.26
CA TYR A 13 21.21 1.65 11.14
C TYR A 13 20.06 0.83 11.74
N THR A 14 18.84 1.35 11.72
CA THR A 14 17.65 0.55 11.95
C THR A 14 17.43 -0.34 10.74
N ILE A 15 17.71 -1.62 10.86
CA ILE A 15 17.30 -2.62 9.88
C ILE A 15 15.78 -2.73 10.02
N GLY A 16 15.05 -2.01 9.16
CA GLY A 16 13.61 -2.19 9.03
C GLY A 16 13.35 -3.58 8.46
N PHE A 17 12.82 -4.49 9.27
CA PHE A 17 12.28 -5.73 8.75
C PHE A 17 11.11 -5.39 7.82
N ALA A 18 11.24 -5.69 6.53
CA ALA A 18 10.13 -5.61 5.59
C ALA A 18 9.00 -6.50 6.14
N GLN A 19 7.87 -5.88 6.47
CA GLN A 19 6.69 -6.62 6.90
C GLN A 19 6.28 -7.55 5.76
N ASN A 20 6.22 -8.86 6.02
CA ASN A 20 5.83 -9.83 5.00
C ASN A 20 4.32 -9.68 4.75
N VAL A 21 3.96 -8.85 3.78
CA VAL A 21 2.57 -8.58 3.39
C VAL A 21 2.11 -9.69 2.46
N ALA A 22 1.08 -10.45 2.88
CA ALA A 22 0.48 -11.45 2.01
C ALA A 22 -0.09 -10.79 0.75
N THR A 23 0.29 -11.30 -0.42
CA THR A 23 -0.07 -10.75 -1.73
C THR A 23 -0.81 -11.76 -2.59
N ILE A 24 -1.57 -11.25 -3.55
CA ILE A 24 -2.22 -12.00 -4.61
C ILE A 24 -1.91 -11.35 -5.96
N TYR A 25 -1.57 -12.15 -6.94
CA TYR A 25 -1.35 -11.71 -8.31
C TYR A 25 -2.64 -11.87 -9.11
N SER A 26 -3.02 -10.84 -9.85
CA SER A 26 -4.11 -10.87 -10.82
C SER A 26 -3.51 -11.10 -12.21
N PRO A 27 -3.65 -12.30 -12.80
CA PRO A 27 -2.98 -12.63 -14.05
C PRO A 27 -3.50 -11.82 -15.25
N GLU A 28 -4.79 -11.46 -15.24
CA GLU A 28 -5.42 -10.74 -16.33
C GLU A 28 -4.94 -9.28 -16.42
N THR A 29 -4.70 -8.65 -15.27
CA THR A 29 -4.22 -7.26 -15.22
C THR A 29 -2.71 -7.15 -15.05
N GLY A 30 -2.03 -8.26 -14.74
CA GLY A 30 -0.59 -8.26 -14.45
C GLY A 30 -0.22 -7.56 -13.14
N ARG A 31 -1.19 -7.28 -12.26
CA ARG A 31 -1.00 -6.49 -11.04
C ARG A 31 -0.92 -7.36 -9.78
N THR A 32 -0.11 -6.92 -8.83
CA THR A 32 -0.01 -7.54 -7.50
C THR A 32 -0.75 -6.69 -6.47
N TRP A 33 -1.62 -7.31 -5.71
CA TRP A 33 -2.45 -6.69 -4.67
C TRP A 33 -2.15 -7.27 -3.29
N MET A 34 -2.49 -6.57 -2.23
CA MET A 34 -2.59 -7.21 -0.93
C MET A 34 -3.67 -8.30 -0.98
N ALA A 35 -3.40 -9.46 -0.37
CA ALA A 35 -4.37 -10.56 -0.35
C ALA A 35 -5.60 -10.25 0.53
N LYS A 36 -5.48 -9.29 1.46
CA LYS A 36 -6.52 -8.90 2.41
C LYS A 36 -6.87 -7.42 2.30
N ASN A 37 -8.10 -7.06 2.65
CA ASN A 37 -8.46 -5.67 2.91
C ASN A 37 -7.62 -5.10 4.04
N LEU A 38 -7.33 -3.82 4.00
CA LEU A 38 -6.55 -3.17 5.05
C LEU A 38 -7.30 -3.25 6.39
N GLY A 39 -6.66 -3.81 7.42
CA GLY A 39 -7.27 -4.08 8.71
C GLY A 39 -7.99 -5.44 8.85
N ALA A 40 -8.14 -6.20 7.77
CA ALA A 40 -8.75 -7.53 7.83
C ALA A 40 -7.83 -8.58 8.48
N THR A 41 -8.43 -9.53 9.21
CA THR A 41 -7.72 -10.63 9.87
C THR A 41 -7.52 -11.82 8.94
N ALA A 42 -8.44 -12.05 7.98
CA ALA A 42 -8.41 -13.18 7.05
C ALA A 42 -8.60 -12.76 5.58
N ILE A 43 -8.27 -13.65 4.65
CA ILE A 43 -8.72 -13.59 3.25
C ILE A 43 -10.16 -14.11 3.22
N ALA A 44 -11.03 -13.48 2.44
CA ALA A 44 -12.43 -13.85 2.38
C ALA A 44 -12.66 -15.31 1.96
N THR A 45 -13.48 -16.02 2.73
CA THR A 45 -13.96 -17.38 2.44
C THR A 45 -15.40 -17.39 1.88
N SER A 46 -16.13 -16.26 2.06
CA SER A 46 -17.42 -15.95 1.44
C SER A 46 -17.54 -14.46 1.17
N ILE A 47 -18.57 -14.03 0.44
CA ILE A 47 -18.81 -12.61 0.14
C ILE A 47 -19.12 -11.78 1.40
N ASP A 48 -19.60 -12.41 2.46
CA ASP A 48 -20.05 -11.84 3.74
C ASP A 48 -19.18 -12.27 4.93
N ASP A 49 -17.98 -12.79 4.67
CA ASP A 49 -17.02 -13.20 5.70
C ASP A 49 -16.51 -11.98 6.50
N GLU A 50 -16.94 -11.86 7.75
CA GLU A 50 -16.67 -10.71 8.62
C GLU A 50 -15.17 -10.50 8.90
N ASP A 51 -14.39 -11.58 8.98
CA ASP A 51 -12.94 -11.53 9.20
C ASP A 51 -12.18 -10.88 8.03
N SER A 52 -12.82 -10.81 6.85
CA SER A 52 -12.24 -10.24 5.63
C SER A 52 -12.64 -8.79 5.39
N PHE A 53 -13.58 -8.20 6.13
CA PHE A 53 -14.13 -6.87 5.84
C PHE A 53 -13.10 -5.75 5.98
N GLY A 54 -12.24 -5.81 7.04
CA GLY A 54 -11.26 -4.78 7.32
C GLY A 54 -11.85 -3.48 7.86
N ASP A 55 -11.03 -2.45 7.87
CA ASP A 55 -11.32 -1.13 8.40
C ASP A 55 -12.05 -0.22 7.41
N LEU A 56 -12.67 0.88 7.90
CA LEU A 56 -13.46 1.83 7.11
C LEU A 56 -12.85 3.24 7.19
N TYR A 57 -12.07 3.62 6.20
CA TYR A 57 -11.27 4.84 6.15
C TYR A 57 -12.05 6.03 5.60
N GLN A 58 -11.95 7.20 6.24
CA GLN A 58 -12.22 8.50 5.63
C GLN A 58 -11.07 8.83 4.66
N TRP A 59 -11.39 9.25 3.45
CA TRP A 59 -10.39 9.40 2.38
C TRP A 59 -9.31 10.43 2.74
N GLY A 60 -8.06 10.07 2.58
CA GLY A 60 -6.92 10.94 2.84
C GLY A 60 -6.39 10.89 4.28
N ARG A 61 -7.01 10.12 5.19
CA ARG A 61 -6.51 9.94 6.56
C ARG A 61 -5.53 8.80 6.68
N SER A 62 -4.52 8.98 7.51
CA SER A 62 -3.62 7.91 7.93
C SER A 62 -4.34 6.90 8.84
N LYS A 63 -3.66 5.82 9.18
CA LYS A 63 -4.14 4.85 10.18
C LYS A 63 -3.96 5.43 11.58
N ASP A 64 -4.85 6.33 11.99
CA ASP A 64 -4.83 7.06 13.26
C ASP A 64 -5.84 6.54 14.30
N GLY A 65 -6.60 5.49 13.97
CA GLY A 65 -7.63 4.88 14.83
C GLY A 65 -9.07 5.19 14.40
N HIS A 66 -9.31 6.26 13.61
CA HIS A 66 -10.64 6.60 13.13
C HIS A 66 -11.28 5.50 12.26
N GLN A 67 -10.44 4.75 11.55
CA GLN A 67 -10.83 3.71 10.61
C GLN A 67 -11.43 2.47 11.26
N LEU A 68 -11.19 2.27 12.56
CA LEU A 68 -11.73 1.12 13.28
C LEU A 68 -13.25 1.14 13.24
N ARG A 69 -13.85 0.00 12.99
CA ARG A 69 -15.31 -0.14 12.82
C ARG A 69 -16.10 0.31 14.05
N ASN A 70 -15.48 0.31 15.23
CA ASN A 70 -16.04 0.74 16.50
C ASN A 70 -15.43 2.06 17.03
N SER A 71 -14.69 2.83 16.21
CA SER A 71 -14.13 4.10 16.66
C SER A 71 -15.23 5.09 17.05
N MET A 72 -14.94 5.93 18.03
CA MET A 72 -15.83 7.01 18.47
C MET A 72 -15.97 8.07 17.35
N THR A 73 -16.96 8.93 17.46
CA THR A 73 -17.27 9.94 16.48
C THR A 73 -17.08 11.36 17.00
N SER A 74 -16.87 12.33 16.08
CA SER A 74 -16.82 13.77 16.37
C SER A 74 -17.58 14.53 15.28
N ASN A 75 -18.26 15.62 15.67
CA ASN A 75 -18.86 16.56 14.72
C ASN A 75 -17.90 17.69 14.31
N SER A 76 -16.68 17.72 14.87
CA SER A 76 -15.69 18.74 14.55
C SER A 76 -14.75 18.25 13.44
N GLN A 77 -14.65 19.04 12.36
CA GLN A 77 -13.65 18.80 11.32
C GLN A 77 -12.23 19.03 11.85
N ALA A 78 -11.27 18.27 11.32
CA ALA A 78 -9.87 18.47 11.60
C ALA A 78 -9.31 19.71 10.87
N ASN A 79 -8.45 20.47 11.52
CA ASN A 79 -7.75 21.62 10.92
C ASN A 79 -6.44 21.23 10.22
N THR A 80 -5.98 19.99 10.44
CA THR A 80 -4.72 19.45 9.89
C THR A 80 -4.97 18.11 9.19
N SER A 81 -4.07 17.73 8.29
CA SER A 81 -4.10 16.43 7.63
C SER A 81 -3.72 15.26 8.54
N THR A 82 -3.16 15.55 9.73
CA THR A 82 -2.72 14.57 10.73
C THR A 82 -3.35 14.88 12.09
N PRO A 83 -4.67 14.67 12.27
CA PRO A 83 -5.32 14.88 13.56
C PRO A 83 -4.76 13.87 14.58
N ASN A 84 -4.63 14.34 15.83
CA ASN A 84 -4.14 13.50 16.95
C ASN A 84 -5.30 12.84 17.72
N ASP A 85 -6.43 12.67 17.08
CA ASP A 85 -7.60 11.99 17.65
C ASP A 85 -7.94 10.76 16.80
N SER A 86 -8.49 9.75 17.40
CA SER A 86 -8.94 8.53 16.72
C SER A 86 -10.43 8.60 16.35
N LEU A 87 -10.99 9.82 16.18
CA LEU A 87 -12.42 10.04 16.03
C LEU A 87 -12.82 10.04 14.55
N PHE A 88 -13.91 9.34 14.25
CA PHE A 88 -14.54 9.41 12.94
C PHE A 88 -15.37 10.68 12.81
N VAL A 89 -15.03 11.56 11.86
CA VAL A 89 -15.66 12.88 11.69
C VAL A 89 -17.00 12.77 10.98
N LEU A 90 -18.04 13.37 11.58
CA LEU A 90 -19.42 13.40 11.09
C LEU A 90 -19.85 14.77 10.55
N GLY A 91 -21.00 14.80 9.88
CA GLY A 91 -21.77 15.99 9.55
C GLY A 91 -21.32 16.74 8.29
N ASN A 92 -20.11 16.48 7.77
CA ASN A 92 -19.54 17.20 6.64
C ASN A 92 -19.21 16.27 5.47
N SER A 93 -19.08 16.83 4.26
CA SER A 93 -18.62 16.06 3.09
C SER A 93 -17.11 15.74 3.13
N ASN A 94 -16.34 16.55 3.85
CA ASN A 94 -14.93 16.33 4.11
C ASN A 94 -14.68 16.29 5.62
N TRP A 95 -13.82 15.38 6.09
CA TRP A 95 -13.42 15.28 7.50
C TRP A 95 -12.48 16.43 7.93
N MET A 96 -11.87 17.13 6.97
CA MET A 96 -10.94 18.24 7.17
C MET A 96 -11.54 19.55 6.67
N VAL A 97 -11.29 20.66 7.36
CA VAL A 97 -11.77 22.00 6.99
C VAL A 97 -11.25 22.41 5.60
N ASN A 98 -9.95 22.29 5.39
CA ASN A 98 -9.31 22.63 4.12
C ASN A 98 -9.11 21.38 3.29
N GLN A 99 -9.73 21.34 2.09
CA GLN A 99 -9.56 20.23 1.17
C GLN A 99 -8.10 20.12 0.71
N ASN A 100 -7.57 18.90 0.73
CA ASN A 100 -6.27 18.58 0.16
C ASN A 100 -6.40 17.40 -0.80
N ASN A 101 -6.02 17.59 -2.06
CA ASN A 101 -6.10 16.58 -3.12
C ASN A 101 -4.85 15.71 -3.22
N ASP A 102 -3.76 16.12 -2.54
CA ASP A 102 -2.46 15.43 -2.62
C ASP A 102 -2.35 14.27 -1.63
N LEU A 103 -3.38 14.09 -0.77
CA LEU A 103 -3.44 12.95 0.15
C LEU A 103 -3.62 11.65 -0.64
N TRP A 104 -2.94 10.58 -0.19
CA TRP A 104 -3.00 9.24 -0.79
C TRP A 104 -2.52 9.14 -2.24
N GLN A 105 -1.78 10.15 -2.76
CA GLN A 105 -1.28 10.12 -4.14
C GLN A 105 0.04 9.34 -4.23
N GLY A 106 -0.03 8.16 -4.80
CA GLY A 106 1.13 7.29 -5.00
C GLY A 106 1.70 6.69 -3.70
N ILE A 107 2.83 6.02 -3.83
CA ILE A 107 3.47 5.27 -2.74
C ILE A 107 3.98 6.18 -1.62
N ASN A 108 4.50 7.35 -1.97
CA ASN A 108 4.99 8.36 -1.04
C ASN A 108 3.93 9.43 -0.72
N GLY A 109 2.68 9.19 -1.10
CA GLY A 109 1.57 10.10 -0.85
C GLY A 109 1.39 10.36 0.64
N MET A 110 1.17 11.63 0.99
CA MET A 110 0.87 12.00 2.37
C MET A 110 -0.29 11.15 2.90
N ASN A 111 -0.16 10.64 4.12
CA ASN A 111 -1.14 9.78 4.79
C ASN A 111 -1.45 8.46 4.08
N ASN A 112 -0.63 7.99 3.12
CA ASN A 112 -0.83 6.68 2.52
C ASN A 112 -0.97 5.60 3.63
N PRO A 113 -2.14 4.94 3.79
CA PRO A 113 -2.37 3.99 4.87
C PRO A 113 -1.83 2.59 4.56
N CYS A 114 -1.43 2.35 3.31
CA CYS A 114 -0.93 1.07 2.85
C CYS A 114 0.47 0.78 3.41
N PRO A 115 0.84 -0.48 3.59
CA PRO A 115 2.20 -0.87 3.98
C PRO A 115 3.25 -0.38 2.97
N GLN A 116 4.50 -0.34 3.41
CA GLN A 116 5.62 0.00 2.54
C GLN A 116 5.63 -0.86 1.27
N GLY A 117 5.83 -0.23 0.12
CA GLY A 117 5.78 -0.88 -1.20
C GLY A 117 4.38 -0.96 -1.81
N PHE A 118 3.36 -0.49 -1.09
CA PHE A 118 1.96 -0.48 -1.54
C PHE A 118 1.37 0.92 -1.47
N ARG A 119 0.34 1.15 -2.29
CA ARG A 119 -0.45 2.37 -2.36
C ARG A 119 -1.92 2.06 -2.61
N LEU A 120 -2.76 3.08 -2.57
CA LEU A 120 -4.11 2.91 -3.09
C LEU A 120 -4.06 2.72 -4.61
N PRO A 121 -4.97 1.91 -5.18
CA PRO A 121 -5.15 1.85 -6.62
C PRO A 121 -5.75 3.16 -7.14
N THR A 122 -5.51 3.46 -8.40
CA THR A 122 -6.29 4.46 -9.14
C THR A 122 -7.66 3.91 -9.55
N GLU A 123 -8.54 4.78 -10.05
CA GLU A 123 -9.83 4.35 -10.60
C GLU A 123 -9.62 3.38 -11.77
N GLU A 124 -8.70 3.72 -12.67
CA GLU A 124 -8.40 2.92 -13.86
C GLU A 124 -7.86 1.53 -13.52
N GLU A 125 -7.05 1.42 -12.46
CA GLU A 125 -6.53 0.13 -12.00
C GLU A 125 -7.61 -0.77 -11.43
N PHE A 126 -8.57 -0.21 -10.67
CA PHE A 126 -9.71 -0.98 -10.18
C PHE A 126 -10.71 -1.31 -11.30
N GLU A 127 -10.91 -0.40 -12.26
CA GLU A 127 -11.79 -0.66 -13.39
C GLU A 127 -11.23 -1.79 -14.25
N ALA A 128 -9.93 -1.77 -14.56
CA ALA A 128 -9.28 -2.85 -15.29
C ALA A 128 -9.44 -4.21 -14.57
N GLU A 129 -9.36 -4.24 -13.23
CA GLU A 129 -9.59 -5.45 -12.45
C GLU A 129 -11.05 -5.89 -12.53
N ARG A 130 -12.01 -4.97 -12.39
CA ARG A 130 -13.45 -5.25 -12.47
C ARG A 130 -13.85 -5.83 -13.82
N GLU A 131 -13.26 -5.36 -14.91
CA GLU A 131 -13.52 -5.83 -16.27
C GLU A 131 -13.11 -7.30 -16.50
N THR A 132 -12.25 -7.85 -15.64
CA THR A 132 -11.85 -9.28 -15.72
C THR A 132 -12.85 -10.24 -15.05
N TRP A 133 -13.82 -9.72 -14.28
CA TRP A 133 -14.70 -10.57 -13.49
C TRP A 133 -15.71 -11.33 -14.35
N ALA A 134 -16.00 -12.58 -13.97
CA ALA A 134 -17.00 -13.40 -14.65
C ALA A 134 -18.41 -12.83 -14.61
N SER A 135 -18.71 -11.96 -13.62
CA SER A 135 -19.97 -11.22 -13.51
C SER A 135 -19.73 -9.88 -12.83
N ASN A 136 -20.46 -8.84 -13.26
CA ASN A 136 -20.28 -7.48 -12.78
C ASN A 136 -21.08 -7.24 -11.47
N ASN A 137 -20.75 -8.01 -10.40
CA ASN A 137 -21.43 -7.97 -9.11
C ASN A 137 -20.55 -8.57 -8.00
N ALA A 138 -21.10 -8.70 -6.78
CA ALA A 138 -20.36 -9.26 -5.63
C ALA A 138 -19.87 -10.69 -5.87
N ALA A 139 -20.63 -11.53 -6.59
CA ALA A 139 -20.21 -12.89 -6.89
C ALA A 139 -18.98 -12.92 -7.81
N GLY A 140 -18.94 -12.05 -8.83
CA GLY A 140 -17.77 -11.89 -9.70
C GLY A 140 -16.55 -11.34 -8.97
N ALA A 141 -16.76 -10.33 -8.14
CA ALA A 141 -15.70 -9.74 -7.31
C ALA A 141 -15.07 -10.75 -6.34
N PHE A 142 -15.90 -11.55 -5.67
CA PHE A 142 -15.44 -12.64 -4.81
C PHE A 142 -14.83 -13.80 -5.61
N GLY A 143 -15.36 -14.09 -6.80
CA GLY A 143 -14.84 -15.13 -7.70
C GLY A 143 -13.46 -14.80 -8.28
N SER A 144 -13.09 -13.49 -8.32
CA SER A 144 -11.79 -13.02 -8.80
C SER A 144 -10.65 -13.45 -7.88
N PRO A 145 -9.39 -13.38 -8.34
CA PRO A 145 -8.24 -13.61 -7.47
C PRO A 145 -8.24 -12.78 -6.19
N LEU A 146 -8.79 -11.54 -6.24
CA LEU A 146 -8.79 -10.60 -5.13
C LEU A 146 -9.71 -11.01 -3.97
N LYS A 147 -10.70 -11.89 -4.19
CA LYS A 147 -11.63 -12.35 -3.15
C LYS A 147 -12.26 -11.18 -2.39
N LEU A 148 -12.84 -10.19 -3.11
CA LEU A 148 -13.42 -9.00 -2.49
C LEU A 148 -14.74 -9.33 -1.80
N SER A 149 -14.88 -8.92 -0.53
CA SER A 149 -16.07 -9.13 0.30
C SER A 149 -16.88 -7.86 0.47
N VAL A 150 -18.16 -7.96 0.86
CA VAL A 150 -19.10 -6.84 0.98
C VAL A 150 -19.29 -6.40 2.43
N GLY A 151 -18.26 -5.75 2.97
CA GLY A 151 -18.17 -5.36 4.39
C GLY A 151 -18.96 -4.10 4.81
N GLY A 152 -19.79 -3.53 3.93
CA GLY A 152 -20.54 -2.32 4.23
C GLY A 152 -19.71 -1.03 4.06
N ALA A 153 -20.33 0.09 4.47
CA ALA A 153 -19.71 1.41 4.52
C ALA A 153 -20.17 2.17 5.77
N ARG A 154 -19.37 3.11 6.26
CA ARG A 154 -19.69 3.94 7.43
C ARG A 154 -20.18 5.30 6.99
N SER A 155 -21.38 5.67 7.43
CA SER A 155 -22.02 6.93 7.09
C SER A 155 -21.36 8.11 7.79
N ARG A 156 -20.97 9.13 7.04
CA ARG A 156 -20.52 10.43 7.56
C ARG A 156 -21.65 11.23 8.25
N ILE A 157 -22.92 10.85 8.06
CA ILE A 157 -24.05 11.55 8.68
C ILE A 157 -24.35 10.99 10.07
N SER A 158 -24.43 9.66 10.19
CA SER A 158 -24.85 9.00 11.42
C SER A 158 -23.71 8.31 12.18
N GLY A 159 -22.56 8.07 11.53
CA GLY A 159 -21.49 7.24 12.07
C GLY A 159 -21.79 5.74 12.08
N ALA A 160 -23.00 5.35 11.67
CA ALA A 160 -23.40 3.95 11.60
C ALA A 160 -22.78 3.25 10.39
N ILE A 161 -22.46 1.97 10.56
CA ILE A 161 -22.08 1.08 9.45
C ILE A 161 -23.37 0.47 8.90
N GLY A 162 -23.55 0.59 7.58
CA GLY A 162 -24.70 0.05 6.88
C GLY A 162 -24.30 -0.86 5.73
N ASN A 163 -25.29 -1.58 5.20
CA ASN A 163 -25.19 -2.45 4.02
C ASN A 163 -24.15 -3.59 4.14
N VAL A 164 -23.83 -4.02 5.36
CA VAL A 164 -22.98 -5.20 5.59
C VAL A 164 -23.66 -6.43 4.95
N GLY A 165 -22.86 -7.22 4.23
CA GLY A 165 -23.35 -8.40 3.50
C GLY A 165 -24.03 -8.08 2.16
N THR A 166 -24.27 -6.80 1.82
CA THR A 166 -24.99 -6.42 0.59
C THR A 166 -24.28 -5.40 -0.30
N PHE A 167 -23.39 -4.60 0.26
CA PHE A 167 -22.64 -3.57 -0.47
C PHE A 167 -21.29 -3.29 0.20
N VAL A 168 -20.33 -2.82 -0.59
CA VAL A 168 -19.07 -2.25 -0.13
C VAL A 168 -18.59 -1.17 -1.11
N GLY A 169 -17.89 -0.15 -0.58
CA GLY A 169 -17.08 0.76 -1.38
C GLY A 169 -15.60 0.51 -1.14
N TYR A 170 -14.82 0.32 -2.20
CA TYR A 170 -13.36 0.27 -2.15
C TYR A 170 -12.77 1.58 -2.63
N ARG A 171 -12.02 2.27 -1.80
CA ARG A 171 -11.42 3.57 -2.11
C ARG A 171 -10.33 3.46 -3.18
N THR A 172 -10.28 4.49 -4.03
CA THR A 172 -9.17 4.75 -4.93
C THR A 172 -8.41 6.01 -4.50
N SER A 173 -7.24 6.25 -5.10
CA SER A 173 -6.51 7.52 -4.94
C SER A 173 -7.11 8.64 -5.81
N THR A 174 -7.92 8.32 -6.80
CA THR A 174 -8.45 9.26 -7.80
C THR A 174 -9.42 10.26 -7.18
N VAL A 175 -9.17 11.55 -7.46
CA VAL A 175 -9.96 12.69 -6.99
C VAL A 175 -10.85 13.22 -8.12
N GLN A 176 -12.08 13.57 -7.79
CA GLN A 176 -13.02 14.21 -8.72
C GLN A 176 -13.64 15.47 -8.05
N GLY A 177 -13.03 16.62 -8.28
CA GLY A 177 -13.47 17.87 -7.65
C GLY A 177 -13.42 17.80 -6.12
N THR A 178 -14.56 17.98 -5.45
CA THR A 178 -14.68 17.85 -4.00
C THR A 178 -14.84 16.40 -3.53
N MET A 179 -15.23 15.50 -4.42
CA MET A 179 -15.47 14.08 -4.16
C MET A 179 -14.25 13.24 -4.52
N VAL A 180 -14.31 11.96 -4.22
CA VAL A 180 -13.28 10.96 -4.53
C VAL A 180 -13.92 9.72 -5.15
N ARG A 181 -13.16 9.06 -6.02
CA ARG A 181 -13.63 7.88 -6.73
C ARG A 181 -13.52 6.62 -5.87
N LEU A 182 -14.42 5.71 -6.08
CA LEU A 182 -14.41 4.38 -5.47
C LEU A 182 -15.02 3.34 -6.40
N MET A 183 -14.66 2.08 -6.20
CA MET A 183 -15.40 0.94 -6.73
C MET A 183 -16.50 0.56 -5.75
N GLY A 184 -17.76 0.66 -6.19
CA GLY A 184 -18.92 0.14 -5.48
C GLY A 184 -19.21 -1.29 -5.94
N ILE A 185 -19.44 -2.20 -5.00
CA ILE A 185 -19.81 -3.60 -5.25
C ILE A 185 -21.06 -3.91 -4.45
N ALA A 186 -22.13 -4.29 -5.15
CA ALA A 186 -23.38 -4.75 -4.58
C ALA A 186 -23.69 -6.17 -5.03
N LEU A 187 -24.71 -6.79 -4.44
CA LEU A 187 -25.12 -8.16 -4.80
C LEU A 187 -25.46 -8.32 -6.28
N GLU A 188 -26.11 -7.28 -6.87
CA GLU A 188 -26.62 -7.34 -8.24
C GLU A 188 -25.73 -6.62 -9.26
N ASN A 189 -24.88 -5.69 -8.84
CA ASN A 189 -24.02 -4.92 -9.74
C ASN A 189 -22.73 -4.44 -9.09
N SER A 190 -21.78 -3.99 -9.93
CA SER A 190 -20.62 -3.20 -9.50
C SER A 190 -20.43 -2.02 -10.44
N PHE A 191 -19.83 -0.93 -9.93
CA PHE A 191 -19.68 0.32 -10.66
C PHE A 191 -18.55 1.17 -10.12
N MET A 192 -18.00 2.04 -10.96
CA MET A 192 -17.16 3.15 -10.48
C MET A 192 -18.05 4.33 -10.13
N GLY A 193 -17.91 4.86 -8.92
CA GLY A 193 -18.75 5.93 -8.39
C GLY A 193 -17.95 6.99 -7.64
N SER A 194 -18.63 8.07 -7.25
CA SER A 194 -18.07 9.14 -6.41
C SER A 194 -18.71 9.13 -5.02
N ARG A 195 -17.91 9.47 -4.01
CA ARG A 195 -18.37 9.61 -2.62
C ARG A 195 -17.67 10.77 -1.95
N ASP A 196 -18.33 11.27 -0.92
CA ASP A 196 -17.73 12.24 -0.02
C ASP A 196 -16.50 11.67 0.69
N ARG A 197 -15.53 12.54 0.98
CA ARG A 197 -14.25 12.16 1.63
C ARG A 197 -14.47 11.64 3.05
N ALA A 198 -15.49 12.17 3.73
CA ALA A 198 -15.80 11.81 5.10
C ALA A 198 -16.59 10.49 5.26
N ASP A 199 -17.13 9.90 4.18
CA ASP A 199 -17.67 8.54 4.27
C ASP A 199 -16.57 7.53 4.53
N GLY A 200 -16.82 6.54 5.39
CA GLY A 200 -15.88 5.45 5.68
C GLY A 200 -16.05 4.29 4.70
N ASN A 201 -14.97 3.93 4.01
CA ASN A 201 -14.99 2.83 3.04
C ASN A 201 -13.72 1.99 3.15
N CYS A 202 -13.79 0.76 2.60
CA CYS A 202 -12.69 -0.19 2.62
C CYS A 202 -11.51 0.25 1.73
N ILE A 203 -10.34 -0.33 2.02
CA ILE A 203 -9.14 -0.18 1.20
C ILE A 203 -8.59 -1.57 0.84
N ARG A 204 -8.29 -1.78 -0.44
CA ARG A 204 -7.45 -2.85 -0.93
C ARG A 204 -6.24 -2.21 -1.60
N CYS A 205 -5.07 -2.38 -1.00
CA CYS A 205 -3.84 -1.80 -1.53
C CYS A 205 -3.30 -2.60 -2.72
N ILE A 206 -2.69 -1.88 -3.66
CA ILE A 206 -1.98 -2.42 -4.80
C ILE A 206 -0.48 -2.21 -4.61
N LYS A 207 0.34 -3.17 -5.05
CA LYS A 207 1.80 -3.02 -5.04
C LYS A 207 2.20 -1.95 -6.04
N ASP A 208 3.08 -1.04 -5.62
CA ASP A 208 3.63 -0.05 -6.53
C ASP A 208 4.76 -0.68 -7.36
N GLU A 209 4.51 -0.87 -8.64
CA GLU A 209 5.48 -1.47 -9.57
C GLU A 209 6.57 -0.48 -9.97
N THR A 210 6.39 0.83 -9.75
CA THR A 210 7.43 1.83 -10.02
C THR A 210 8.63 1.69 -9.09
N LEU A 211 8.46 1.02 -7.94
CA LEU A 211 9.55 0.60 -7.06
C LEU A 211 10.14 -0.77 -7.41
N SER A 212 9.55 -1.48 -8.36
CA SER A 212 10.31 -2.48 -9.06
C SER A 212 11.33 -1.72 -9.93
N LEU A 213 12.34 -1.12 -9.27
CA LEU A 213 13.65 -1.12 -9.88
C LEU A 213 13.77 -2.57 -10.33
N THR A 214 13.62 -2.81 -11.61
CA THR A 214 14.08 -4.02 -12.23
C THR A 214 15.37 -4.39 -11.50
N GLU A 215 15.33 -5.41 -10.62
CA GLU A 215 16.53 -6.19 -10.50
C GLU A 215 16.85 -6.51 -11.94
N PRO A 216 17.95 -5.97 -12.47
CA PRO A 216 18.28 -6.26 -13.86
C PRO A 216 18.20 -7.77 -13.94
N ASN A 217 17.38 -8.26 -14.84
CA ASN A 217 17.22 -9.67 -15.13
C ASN A 217 18.64 -10.23 -15.24
N ILE A 218 19.08 -10.93 -14.17
CA ILE A 218 20.46 -11.39 -14.05
C ILE A 218 20.59 -12.61 -14.95
N THR A 219 20.48 -12.36 -16.26
CA THR A 219 21.06 -13.23 -17.24
C THR A 219 22.58 -13.14 -17.04
N SER A 220 23.18 -14.26 -16.71
CA SER A 220 24.62 -14.53 -16.51
C SER A 220 25.51 -13.30 -16.63
N LYS A 221 25.82 -12.68 -15.49
CA LYS A 221 26.72 -11.52 -15.44
C LYS A 221 28.11 -12.00 -15.80
N GLU A 222 28.61 -11.61 -16.96
CA GLU A 222 29.97 -11.91 -17.30
C GLU A 222 30.92 -11.12 -16.39
N LEU A 223 31.83 -11.85 -15.76
CA LEU A 223 32.93 -11.28 -14.99
C LEU A 223 33.92 -10.65 -15.96
N VAL A 224 34.06 -9.31 -15.90
CA VAL A 224 34.97 -8.59 -16.79
C VAL A 224 36.41 -8.74 -16.36
N ARG A 225 36.71 -8.55 -15.07
CA ARG A 225 38.06 -8.68 -14.51
C ARG A 225 38.06 -8.81 -13.00
N ILE A 226 39.17 -9.30 -12.47
CA ILE A 226 39.47 -9.35 -11.04
C ILE A 226 40.66 -8.43 -10.78
N ILE A 227 40.56 -7.58 -9.76
CA ILE A 227 41.64 -6.68 -9.36
C ILE A 227 41.96 -6.83 -7.88
N ASP A 228 43.22 -6.51 -7.51
CA ASP A 228 43.66 -6.43 -6.13
C ASP A 228 43.27 -5.07 -5.50
N ILE A 229 43.66 -4.88 -4.22
CA ILE A 229 43.38 -3.63 -3.47
C ILE A 229 44.08 -2.38 -4.05
N LEU A 230 45.02 -2.56 -4.96
CA LEU A 230 45.77 -1.50 -5.64
C LEU A 230 45.25 -1.26 -7.06
N GLY A 231 44.15 -1.94 -7.46
CA GLY A 231 43.51 -1.81 -8.80
C GLY A 231 44.25 -2.57 -9.91
N ARG A 232 45.21 -3.42 -9.61
CA ARG A 232 45.97 -4.21 -10.59
C ARG A 232 45.21 -5.52 -10.88
N GLU A 233 45.21 -5.97 -12.13
CA GLU A 233 44.63 -7.27 -12.49
C GLU A 233 45.28 -8.40 -11.69
N SER A 234 44.44 -9.31 -11.19
CA SER A 234 44.86 -10.44 -10.36
C SER A 234 44.09 -11.70 -10.74
N LYS A 235 44.71 -12.85 -10.53
CA LYS A 235 44.03 -14.14 -10.57
C LYS A 235 43.34 -14.40 -9.23
N VAL A 236 42.42 -15.34 -9.20
CA VAL A 236 41.79 -15.80 -7.95
C VAL A 236 42.85 -16.41 -7.06
N GLU A 237 43.14 -15.78 -5.91
CA GLU A 237 44.12 -16.23 -4.93
C GLU A 237 43.48 -16.27 -3.54
N CYS A 238 43.78 -17.33 -2.77
CA CYS A 238 43.36 -17.42 -1.37
C CYS A 238 44.16 -16.47 -0.46
N ASN A 239 43.56 -16.06 0.65
CA ASN A 239 44.12 -15.18 1.67
C ASN A 239 44.45 -13.76 1.16
N LYS A 240 43.81 -13.33 0.09
CA LYS A 240 43.86 -11.97 -0.46
C LYS A 240 42.46 -11.38 -0.63
N VAL A 241 42.36 -10.06 -0.45
CA VAL A 241 41.14 -9.31 -0.81
C VAL A 241 41.19 -9.02 -2.29
N LEU A 242 40.16 -9.47 -3.01
CA LEU A 242 40.00 -9.26 -4.45
C LEU A 242 38.66 -8.58 -4.73
N PHE A 243 38.63 -7.75 -5.79
CA PHE A 243 37.45 -7.12 -6.29
C PHE A 243 37.10 -7.72 -7.66
N TYR A 244 35.89 -8.25 -7.76
CA TYR A 244 35.31 -8.83 -8.98
C TYR A 244 34.46 -7.75 -9.65
N LEU A 245 34.84 -7.33 -10.86
CA LEU A 245 34.14 -6.33 -11.64
C LEU A 245 33.30 -7.02 -12.73
N TYR A 246 32.04 -6.64 -12.82
CA TYR A 246 31.08 -7.21 -13.77
C TYR A 246 30.70 -6.19 -14.82
N GLU A 247 30.20 -6.64 -15.99
CA GLU A 247 29.80 -5.77 -17.12
C GLU A 247 28.74 -4.73 -16.74
N ASP A 248 27.89 -5.00 -15.75
CA ASP A 248 26.87 -4.09 -15.25
C ASP A 248 27.41 -2.98 -14.33
N GLY A 249 28.74 -2.88 -14.17
CA GLY A 249 29.40 -1.92 -13.29
C GLY A 249 29.40 -2.33 -11.82
N ARG A 250 28.82 -3.46 -11.45
CA ARG A 250 28.83 -3.97 -10.07
C ARG A 250 30.24 -4.42 -9.70
N VAL A 251 30.61 -4.17 -8.45
CA VAL A 251 31.88 -4.61 -7.85
C VAL A 251 31.61 -5.46 -6.61
N GLU A 252 32.10 -6.69 -6.59
CA GLU A 252 32.04 -7.58 -5.42
C GLU A 252 33.40 -7.71 -4.76
N LYS A 253 33.49 -7.44 -3.46
CA LYS A 253 34.70 -7.70 -2.66
C LYS A 253 34.64 -9.12 -2.13
N LYS A 254 35.69 -9.94 -2.43
CA LYS A 254 35.80 -11.32 -1.95
C LYS A 254 37.12 -11.55 -1.20
N TYR A 255 37.05 -12.34 -0.15
CA TYR A 255 38.17 -12.86 0.58
C TYR A 255 38.03 -14.38 0.67
N LEU A 256 38.87 -15.11 -0.05
CA LEU A 256 38.87 -16.57 -0.08
C LEU A 256 39.85 -17.12 0.94
N ILE A 257 39.38 -17.99 1.81
CA ILE A 257 40.21 -18.70 2.79
C ILE A 257 40.52 -20.08 2.21
N LYS A 258 41.75 -20.50 2.43
CA LYS A 258 42.21 -21.83 1.97
C LYS A 258 41.71 -22.91 2.92
#